data_7bc21604de375487e4611021c5c2b799
#
_entry.id   7bc21604de375487e4611021c5c2b799
#
_cell.length_a   1.000
_cell.length_b   1.000
_cell.length_c   1.000
_cell.angle_alpha   90.00
_cell.angle_beta   90.00
_cell.angle_gamma   90.00
#
_symmetry.space_group_name_H-M   'P 1'
#
loop_
_entity.id
_entity.type
_entity.pdbx_description
1 polymer ?
#
loop_
_entity_poly.entity_id
_entity_poly.type
_entity_poly.pdbx_seq_one_letter_code
_entity_poly.pdbx_strand_id
1 'polypeptide(L)'
;MNDKTADSNKRRLAVAAISAVALIILVQFVDSYCTEMFGKTQSLSVRTFLMDPRGMSSEAAVAYMSRDMLPFYLIGALTPFIRSYTDIIGRKKMMIINVALLAVGSAVCLLANNLWIYLLGNGILILGYSLDIHLIYIVDAVDRKHRGTVRGICGGVSMAAAMCIPLLRSLYVDGGGHNWQILYAVGIVGGVIGMVLVMLYRFPNITGSKAAPSVGGSANRSEGKSVDSTECNTDDGHIHFIKTFKDICRDHATRNLLISISVVGMATAGITYYNEPLCAFSGMGEGNVNTVLLIQPIASLAINVLTGILADKMERRYVVQMGIALSLISGMAFTLGVGHGVSSVLLGILWGCMNGFYFSAEELINLMVMESVDISVRGRASAMSTLSYGIGDQLGIFAISLVVGALGMRWAKLVFLVSPLVIAMVVLRRKEIEKRREHA
;
A
#
# COMPACT_ATOMS: atom_id res chain seq x y z
N MET A 1 -10.70 -49.44 10.30
CA MET A 1 -9.31 -48.90 10.31
C MET A 1 -9.14 -47.61 9.49
N ASN A 2 -10.04 -47.29 8.57
CA ASN A 2 -9.95 -46.08 7.68
C ASN A 2 -10.32 -44.74 8.34
N ASP A 3 -11.11 -44.75 9.42
CA ASP A 3 -11.64 -43.47 9.99
C ASP A 3 -10.59 -42.69 10.82
N LYS A 4 -9.71 -43.40 11.55
CA LYS A 4 -8.63 -42.75 12.33
C LYS A 4 -7.55 -42.12 11.44
N THR A 5 -7.30 -42.68 10.26
CA THR A 5 -6.33 -42.11 9.29
C THR A 5 -6.92 -40.88 8.58
N ALA A 6 -8.23 -40.85 8.30
CA ALA A 6 -8.89 -39.69 7.74
C ALA A 6 -8.93 -38.52 8.71
N ASP A 7 -9.18 -38.76 10.01
CA ASP A 7 -9.20 -37.73 11.05
C ASP A 7 -7.79 -37.15 11.32
N SER A 8 -6.77 -38.03 11.34
CA SER A 8 -5.36 -37.62 11.46
C SER A 8 -4.91 -36.72 10.28
N ASN A 9 -5.32 -37.03 9.05
CA ASN A 9 -5.01 -36.21 7.87
C ASN A 9 -5.73 -34.86 7.88
N LYS A 10 -7.01 -34.81 8.30
CA LYS A 10 -7.73 -33.54 8.49
C LYS A 10 -7.06 -32.63 9.53
N ARG A 11 -6.64 -33.18 10.66
CA ARG A 11 -5.91 -32.41 11.70
C ARG A 11 -4.57 -31.89 11.18
N ARG A 12 -3.80 -32.69 10.45
CA ARG A 12 -2.53 -32.24 9.83
C ARG A 12 -2.72 -31.10 8.83
N LEU A 13 -3.76 -31.20 7.99
CA LEU A 13 -4.09 -30.13 7.04
C LEU A 13 -4.53 -28.84 7.75
N ALA A 14 -5.35 -28.95 8.80
CA ALA A 14 -5.76 -27.80 9.60
C ALA A 14 -4.56 -27.11 10.29
N VAL A 15 -3.65 -27.88 10.90
CA VAL A 15 -2.42 -27.35 11.54
C VAL A 15 -1.54 -26.67 10.49
N ALA A 16 -1.38 -27.26 9.30
CA ALA A 16 -0.61 -26.65 8.22
C ALA A 16 -1.23 -25.33 7.74
N ALA A 17 -2.57 -25.26 7.60
CA ALA A 17 -3.26 -24.03 7.22
C ALA A 17 -3.11 -22.93 8.29
N ILE A 18 -3.27 -23.26 9.57
CA ILE A 18 -3.09 -22.32 10.69
C ILE A 18 -1.66 -21.79 10.72
N SER A 19 -0.66 -22.67 10.55
CA SER A 19 0.75 -22.27 10.54
C SER A 19 1.08 -21.35 9.34
N ALA A 20 0.47 -21.60 8.17
CA ALA A 20 0.61 -20.72 7.01
C ALA A 20 0.03 -19.33 7.29
N VAL A 21 -1.16 -19.27 7.89
CA VAL A 21 -1.80 -18.00 8.25
C VAL A 21 -0.98 -17.24 9.29
N ALA A 22 -0.47 -17.92 10.32
CA ALA A 22 0.38 -17.28 11.32
C ALA A 22 1.67 -16.70 10.72
N LEU A 23 2.28 -17.41 9.77
CA LEU A 23 3.46 -16.92 9.05
C LEU A 23 3.11 -15.69 8.18
N ILE A 24 2.00 -15.71 7.48
CA ILE A 24 1.51 -14.57 6.68
C ILE A 24 1.28 -13.35 7.58
N ILE A 25 0.68 -13.54 8.76
CA ILE A 25 0.43 -12.49 9.74
C ILE A 25 1.75 -11.86 10.23
N LEU A 26 2.76 -12.68 10.52
CA LEU A 26 4.08 -12.18 10.94
C LEU A 26 4.75 -11.37 9.82
N VAL A 27 4.73 -11.89 8.60
CA VAL A 27 5.31 -11.16 7.44
C VAL A 27 4.55 -9.86 7.20
N GLN A 28 3.21 -9.87 7.30
CA GLN A 28 2.39 -8.66 7.20
C GLN A 28 2.76 -7.62 8.26
N PHE A 29 3.00 -8.04 9.50
CA PHE A 29 3.42 -7.14 10.58
C PHE A 29 4.75 -6.45 10.24
N VAL A 30 5.77 -7.22 9.86
CA VAL A 30 7.10 -6.70 9.52
C VAL A 30 7.04 -5.78 8.31
N ASP A 31 6.30 -6.20 7.29
CA ASP A 31 6.08 -5.44 6.05
C ASP A 31 5.45 -4.08 6.35
N SER A 32 4.33 -4.07 7.05
CA SER A 32 3.62 -2.84 7.41
C SER A 32 4.43 -1.95 8.35
N TYR A 33 5.19 -2.53 9.29
CA TYR A 33 6.09 -1.77 10.15
C TYR A 33 7.15 -1.02 9.31
N CYS A 34 7.80 -1.73 8.39
CA CYS A 34 8.81 -1.14 7.52
C CYS A 34 8.23 -0.09 6.56
N THR A 35 7.02 -0.31 6.05
CA THR A 35 6.31 0.65 5.17
C THR A 35 6.06 1.98 5.88
N GLU A 36 5.64 1.94 7.14
CA GLU A 36 5.27 3.13 7.92
C GLU A 36 6.48 3.88 8.51
N MET A 37 7.64 3.23 8.61
CA MET A 37 8.81 3.79 9.31
C MET A 37 9.26 5.14 8.75
N PHE A 38 9.43 5.25 7.42
CA PHE A 38 9.89 6.49 6.81
C PHE A 38 8.95 7.67 7.12
N GLY A 39 7.65 7.48 6.93
CA GLY A 39 6.64 8.52 7.15
C GLY A 39 6.52 8.96 8.61
N LYS A 40 6.76 8.04 9.57
CA LYS A 40 6.63 8.32 11.01
C LYS A 40 7.94 8.79 11.68
N THR A 41 9.05 8.76 10.95
CA THR A 41 10.37 9.22 11.44
C THR A 41 10.99 10.30 10.55
N GLN A 42 10.22 10.89 9.66
CA GLN A 42 10.71 11.82 8.65
C GLN A 42 11.33 13.07 9.29
N SER A 43 10.72 13.66 10.32
CA SER A 43 11.29 14.82 11.01
C SER A 43 12.62 14.52 11.68
N LEU A 44 12.76 13.32 12.27
CA LEU A 44 13.99 12.87 12.92
C LEU A 44 15.12 12.68 11.89
N SER A 45 14.81 12.04 10.77
CA SER A 45 15.78 11.81 9.70
C SER A 45 16.21 13.14 9.03
N VAL A 46 15.27 14.05 8.82
CA VAL A 46 15.55 15.38 8.25
C VAL A 46 16.45 16.20 9.17
N ARG A 47 16.17 16.19 10.49
CA ARG A 47 17.05 16.85 11.46
C ARG A 47 18.47 16.26 11.42
N THR A 48 18.57 14.93 11.56
CA THR A 48 19.87 14.24 11.66
C THR A 48 20.75 14.40 10.42
N PHE A 49 20.19 14.32 9.22
CA PHE A 49 20.98 14.26 7.99
C PHE A 49 21.07 15.57 7.22
N LEU A 50 20.17 16.53 7.47
CA LEU A 50 20.08 17.76 6.69
C LEU A 50 20.10 19.04 7.54
N MET A 51 19.25 19.16 8.57
CA MET A 51 19.16 20.40 9.32
C MET A 51 20.40 20.63 10.18
N ASP A 52 20.76 19.65 11.03
CA ASP A 52 21.88 19.80 11.96
C ASP A 52 23.25 19.90 11.24
N PRO A 53 23.55 19.01 10.23
CA PRO A 53 24.86 19.09 9.56
C PRO A 53 24.98 20.21 8.52
N ARG A 54 23.86 20.65 7.90
CA ARG A 54 23.88 21.59 6.76
C ARG A 54 23.24 22.95 7.07
N GLY A 55 22.62 23.10 8.25
CA GLY A 55 21.92 24.35 8.63
C GLY A 55 20.71 24.67 7.75
N MET A 56 20.09 23.65 7.16
CA MET A 56 18.92 23.85 6.27
C MET A 56 17.67 24.19 7.09
N SER A 57 16.77 25.01 6.53
CA SER A 57 15.42 25.17 7.10
C SER A 57 14.62 23.88 6.99
N SER A 58 13.61 23.70 7.85
CA SER A 58 12.76 22.50 7.87
C SER A 58 12.09 22.23 6.52
N GLU A 59 11.57 23.27 5.87
CA GLU A 59 10.91 23.17 4.57
C GLU A 59 11.89 22.76 3.46
N ALA A 60 13.08 23.39 3.42
CA ALA A 60 14.11 23.08 2.44
C ALA A 60 14.63 21.64 2.63
N ALA A 61 14.85 21.23 3.87
CA ALA A 61 15.36 19.90 4.20
C ALA A 61 14.34 18.78 3.88
N VAL A 62 13.06 18.99 4.20
CA VAL A 62 11.98 18.06 3.86
C VAL A 62 11.80 17.96 2.33
N ALA A 63 11.84 19.11 1.61
CA ALA A 63 11.78 19.13 0.16
C ALA A 63 12.95 18.38 -0.48
N TYR A 64 14.16 18.62 0.04
CA TYR A 64 15.38 17.97 -0.44
C TYR A 64 15.30 16.45 -0.28
N MET A 65 14.95 15.97 0.91
CA MET A 65 14.82 14.54 1.18
C MET A 65 13.76 13.87 0.30
N SER A 66 12.60 14.49 0.14
CA SER A 66 11.51 13.94 -0.68
C SER A 66 11.89 13.84 -2.15
N ARG A 67 12.60 14.85 -2.68
CA ARG A 67 13.09 14.84 -4.05
C ARG A 67 14.12 13.73 -4.27
N ASP A 68 15.05 13.57 -3.33
CA ASP A 68 16.12 12.57 -3.46
C ASP A 68 15.61 11.14 -3.25
N MET A 69 14.43 10.96 -2.61
CA MET A 69 13.73 9.67 -2.53
C MET A 69 13.00 9.28 -3.83
N LEU A 70 12.73 10.24 -4.72
CA LEU A 70 11.92 10.00 -5.93
C LEU A 70 12.41 8.82 -6.80
N PRO A 71 13.72 8.64 -7.08
CA PRO A 71 14.20 7.50 -7.87
C PRO A 71 13.82 6.15 -7.25
N PHE A 72 13.84 6.04 -5.93
CA PHE A 72 13.49 4.82 -5.21
C PHE A 72 11.99 4.54 -5.26
N TYR A 73 11.16 5.57 -5.14
CA TYR A 73 9.71 5.43 -5.31
C TYR A 73 9.35 5.01 -6.75
N LEU A 74 10.04 5.54 -7.78
CA LEU A 74 9.85 5.12 -9.17
C LEU A 74 10.18 3.64 -9.36
N ILE A 75 11.24 3.15 -8.72
CA ILE A 75 11.57 1.70 -8.73
C ILE A 75 10.45 0.92 -8.03
N GLY A 76 9.93 1.41 -6.90
CA GLY A 76 8.78 0.82 -6.21
C GLY A 76 7.54 0.73 -7.10
N ALA A 77 7.25 1.76 -7.88
CA ALA A 77 6.12 1.77 -8.82
C ALA A 77 6.26 0.72 -9.96
N LEU A 78 7.47 0.22 -10.21
CA LEU A 78 7.72 -0.84 -11.19
C LEU A 78 7.63 -2.26 -10.60
N THR A 79 7.47 -2.40 -9.29
CA THR A 79 7.39 -3.71 -8.61
C THR A 79 6.26 -4.63 -9.10
N PRO A 80 5.10 -4.16 -9.62
CA PRO A 80 4.11 -5.05 -10.21
C PRO A 80 4.67 -5.89 -11.37
N PHE A 81 5.63 -5.36 -12.12
CA PHE A 81 6.33 -6.12 -13.17
C PHE A 81 7.23 -7.19 -12.56
N ILE A 82 7.98 -6.88 -11.49
CA ILE A 82 8.82 -7.85 -10.77
C ILE A 82 7.95 -8.94 -10.13
N ARG A 83 6.79 -8.56 -9.61
CA ARG A 83 5.81 -9.48 -9.03
C ARG A 83 5.30 -10.52 -10.04
N SER A 84 5.23 -10.19 -11.33
CA SER A 84 4.83 -11.16 -12.37
C SER A 84 5.82 -12.32 -12.51
N TYR A 85 7.08 -12.14 -12.14
CA TYR A 85 8.08 -13.22 -12.12
C TYR A 85 7.93 -14.19 -10.94
N THR A 86 7.00 -13.94 -10.02
CA THR A 86 6.75 -14.83 -8.86
C THR A 86 6.39 -16.25 -9.29
N ASP A 87 5.66 -16.40 -10.38
CA ASP A 87 5.29 -17.73 -10.91
C ASP A 87 6.47 -18.47 -11.53
N ILE A 88 7.49 -17.75 -12.05
CA ILE A 88 8.72 -18.32 -12.64
C ILE A 88 9.73 -18.67 -11.55
N ILE A 89 10.00 -17.73 -10.63
CA ILE A 89 11.00 -17.90 -9.55
C ILE A 89 10.50 -18.86 -8.48
N GLY A 90 9.18 -18.91 -8.30
CA GLY A 90 8.51 -19.67 -7.26
C GLY A 90 8.19 -18.81 -6.02
N ARG A 91 6.96 -18.91 -5.57
CA ARG A 91 6.36 -18.06 -4.52
C ARG A 91 7.15 -18.09 -3.21
N LYS A 92 7.64 -19.27 -2.78
CA LYS A 92 8.45 -19.40 -1.55
C LYS A 92 9.75 -18.61 -1.64
N LYS A 93 10.45 -18.69 -2.78
CA LYS A 93 11.71 -17.96 -2.99
C LYS A 93 11.47 -16.45 -3.01
N MET A 94 10.41 -16.01 -3.67
CA MET A 94 10.04 -14.59 -3.69
C MET A 94 9.66 -14.05 -2.31
N MET A 95 8.99 -14.86 -1.48
CA MET A 95 8.69 -14.45 -0.10
C MET A 95 9.95 -14.35 0.77
N ILE A 96 10.93 -15.24 0.58
CA ILE A 96 12.25 -15.13 1.23
C ILE A 96 12.95 -13.84 0.79
N ILE A 97 12.95 -13.53 -0.51
CA ILE A 97 13.52 -12.30 -1.06
C ILE A 97 12.84 -11.06 -0.46
N ASN A 98 11.51 -11.04 -0.42
CA ASN A 98 10.72 -9.95 0.17
C ASN A 98 11.17 -9.68 1.61
N VAL A 99 11.15 -10.70 2.47
CA VAL A 99 11.48 -10.56 3.89
C VAL A 99 12.97 -10.25 4.09
N ALA A 100 13.86 -10.80 3.25
CA ALA A 100 15.29 -10.49 3.27
C ALA A 100 15.55 -9.02 2.92
N LEU A 101 14.84 -8.47 1.92
CA LEU A 101 14.93 -7.04 1.57
C LEU A 101 14.49 -6.14 2.75
N LEU A 102 13.43 -6.51 3.47
CA LEU A 102 13.00 -5.78 4.66
C LEU A 102 14.07 -5.80 5.76
N ALA A 103 14.68 -6.95 6.03
CA ALA A 103 15.75 -7.07 7.02
C ALA A 103 17.00 -6.27 6.61
N VAL A 104 17.45 -6.42 5.36
CA VAL A 104 18.65 -5.73 4.84
C VAL A 104 18.43 -4.22 4.77
N GLY A 105 17.29 -3.77 4.24
CA GLY A 105 16.96 -2.34 4.17
C GLY A 105 16.91 -1.71 5.56
N SER A 106 16.29 -2.39 6.54
CA SER A 106 16.27 -1.95 7.93
C SER A 106 17.68 -1.88 8.53
N ALA A 107 18.55 -2.87 8.25
CA ALA A 107 19.94 -2.86 8.72
C ALA A 107 20.74 -1.69 8.12
N VAL A 108 20.57 -1.41 6.83
CA VAL A 108 21.19 -0.27 6.16
C VAL A 108 20.71 1.05 6.77
N CYS A 109 19.41 1.20 7.04
CA CYS A 109 18.88 2.40 7.71
C CYS A 109 19.40 2.56 9.14
N LEU A 110 19.48 1.46 9.91
CA LEU A 110 20.01 1.48 11.27
C LEU A 110 21.49 1.94 11.33
N LEU A 111 22.30 1.49 10.37
CA LEU A 111 23.72 1.78 10.28
C LEU A 111 24.04 3.03 9.46
N ALA A 112 23.04 3.73 8.95
CA ALA A 112 23.24 4.89 8.11
C ALA A 112 23.89 6.04 8.89
N ASN A 113 25.05 6.49 8.45
CA ASN A 113 25.79 7.62 8.97
C ASN A 113 25.69 8.88 8.10
N ASN A 114 25.04 8.77 6.95
CA ASN A 114 24.79 9.86 6.02
C ASN A 114 23.47 9.65 5.26
N LEU A 115 23.00 10.75 4.63
CA LEU A 115 21.73 10.76 3.91
C LEU A 115 21.64 9.69 2.82
N TRP A 116 22.68 9.51 2.01
CA TRP A 116 22.63 8.60 0.85
C TRP A 116 22.50 7.14 1.26
N ILE A 117 23.20 6.72 2.32
CA ILE A 117 23.07 5.37 2.88
C ILE A 117 21.66 5.19 3.44
N TYR A 118 21.12 6.20 4.12
CA TYR A 118 19.75 6.17 4.65
C TYR A 118 18.72 6.06 3.52
N LEU A 119 18.86 6.86 2.46
CA LEU A 119 17.95 6.80 1.30
C LEU A 119 18.05 5.45 0.56
N LEU A 120 19.29 4.90 0.43
CA LEU A 120 19.49 3.56 -0.14
C LEU A 120 18.78 2.48 0.69
N GLY A 121 18.91 2.54 2.03
CA GLY A 121 18.20 1.63 2.93
C GLY A 121 16.69 1.69 2.74
N ASN A 122 16.12 2.90 2.69
CA ASN A 122 14.69 3.08 2.41
C ASN A 122 14.32 2.60 1.00
N GLY A 123 15.18 2.79 0.00
CA GLY A 123 14.97 2.26 -1.35
C GLY A 123 14.88 0.72 -1.37
N ILE A 124 15.74 0.04 -0.60
CA ILE A 124 15.67 -1.41 -0.41
C ILE A 124 14.37 -1.82 0.29
N LEU A 125 13.95 -1.06 1.32
CA LEU A 125 12.66 -1.28 1.98
C LEU A 125 11.48 -1.14 1.02
N ILE A 126 11.49 -0.11 0.17
CA ILE A 126 10.46 0.11 -0.86
C ILE A 126 10.35 -1.10 -1.78
N LEU A 127 11.48 -1.61 -2.27
CA LEU A 127 11.48 -2.85 -3.07
C LEU A 127 10.92 -4.03 -2.30
N GLY A 128 11.24 -4.16 -1.01
CA GLY A 128 10.73 -5.22 -0.15
C GLY A 128 9.21 -5.16 -0.05
N TYR A 129 8.67 -4.14 0.59
CA TYR A 129 7.24 -4.08 0.90
C TYR A 129 6.33 -3.93 -0.33
N SER A 130 6.80 -3.33 -1.41
CA SER A 130 5.99 -3.21 -2.64
C SER A 130 5.78 -4.54 -3.38
N LEU A 131 6.51 -5.60 -3.02
CA LEU A 131 6.31 -6.93 -3.62
C LEU A 131 5.03 -7.61 -3.15
N ASP A 132 4.55 -7.35 -1.92
CA ASP A 132 3.28 -7.88 -1.37
C ASP A 132 3.06 -9.40 -1.57
N ILE A 133 4.13 -10.18 -1.56
CA ILE A 133 4.07 -11.61 -1.88
C ILE A 133 3.21 -12.39 -0.90
N HIS A 134 3.17 -11.97 0.36
CA HIS A 134 2.37 -12.60 1.40
C HIS A 134 0.86 -12.58 1.08
N LEU A 135 0.36 -11.56 0.36
CA LEU A 135 -1.04 -11.48 -0.07
C LEU A 135 -1.38 -12.55 -1.12
N ILE A 136 -0.42 -12.93 -1.98
CA ILE A 136 -0.61 -14.02 -2.95
C ILE A 136 -0.81 -15.34 -2.22
N TYR A 137 -0.07 -15.55 -1.11
CA TYR A 137 -0.21 -16.75 -0.30
C TYR A 137 -1.59 -16.89 0.36
N ILE A 138 -2.27 -15.80 0.69
CA ILE A 138 -3.65 -15.85 1.22
C ILE A 138 -4.58 -16.53 0.21
N VAL A 139 -4.42 -16.20 -1.07
CA VAL A 139 -5.25 -16.77 -2.14
C VAL A 139 -5.01 -18.27 -2.29
N ASP A 140 -3.78 -18.72 -2.05
CA ASP A 140 -3.39 -20.11 -2.23
C ASP A 140 -3.65 -20.98 -1.00
N ALA A 141 -3.32 -20.46 0.19
CA ALA A 141 -3.35 -21.23 1.43
C ALA A 141 -4.70 -21.20 2.14
N VAL A 142 -5.58 -20.25 1.79
CA VAL A 142 -6.85 -20.01 2.50
C VAL A 142 -8.03 -20.32 1.60
N ASP A 143 -8.96 -21.11 2.11
CA ASP A 143 -10.22 -21.40 1.42
C ASP A 143 -10.97 -20.11 1.06
N ARG A 144 -11.59 -20.09 -0.12
CA ARG A 144 -12.30 -18.92 -0.65
C ARG A 144 -13.28 -18.30 0.36
N LYS A 145 -13.92 -19.11 1.19
CA LYS A 145 -14.87 -18.71 2.24
C LYS A 145 -14.21 -17.86 3.34
N HIS A 146 -12.93 -18.08 3.65
CA HIS A 146 -12.22 -17.45 4.77
C HIS A 146 -11.21 -16.38 4.33
N ARG A 147 -11.00 -16.17 3.04
CA ARG A 147 -10.03 -15.19 2.50
C ARG A 147 -10.31 -13.78 2.98
N GLY A 148 -11.58 -13.37 3.00
CA GLY A 148 -11.98 -12.05 3.50
C GLY A 148 -11.64 -11.86 4.98
N THR A 149 -11.90 -12.87 5.81
CA THR A 149 -11.56 -12.83 7.25
C THR A 149 -10.06 -12.71 7.47
N VAL A 150 -9.25 -13.53 6.76
CA VAL A 150 -7.78 -13.48 6.88
C VAL A 150 -7.24 -12.13 6.40
N ARG A 151 -7.76 -11.59 5.30
CA ARG A 151 -7.39 -10.24 4.82
C ARG A 151 -7.73 -9.15 5.83
N GLY A 152 -8.90 -9.25 6.47
CA GLY A 152 -9.29 -8.34 7.56
C GLY A 152 -8.36 -8.41 8.76
N ILE A 153 -7.93 -9.62 9.15
CA ILE A 153 -6.93 -9.82 10.21
C ILE A 153 -5.60 -9.17 9.80
N CYS A 154 -5.15 -9.37 8.56
CA CYS A 154 -3.93 -8.72 8.05
C CYS A 154 -4.02 -7.19 8.11
N GLY A 155 -5.17 -6.60 7.77
CA GLY A 155 -5.40 -5.16 7.92
C GLY A 155 -5.29 -4.69 9.36
N GLY A 156 -5.87 -5.43 10.33
CA GLY A 156 -5.72 -5.16 11.76
C GLY A 156 -4.27 -5.24 12.23
N VAL A 157 -3.52 -6.23 11.75
CA VAL A 157 -2.09 -6.41 12.04
C VAL A 157 -1.26 -5.27 11.48
N SER A 158 -1.57 -4.79 10.27
CA SER A 158 -0.93 -3.61 9.68
C SER A 158 -1.10 -2.37 10.57
N MET A 159 -2.30 -2.15 11.09
CA MET A 159 -2.55 -1.03 12.00
C MET A 159 -1.81 -1.19 13.32
N ALA A 160 -1.75 -2.40 13.88
CA ALA A 160 -0.96 -2.70 15.08
C ALA A 160 0.54 -2.42 14.85
N ALA A 161 1.09 -2.81 13.70
CA ALA A 161 2.46 -2.51 13.30
C ALA A 161 2.72 -1.00 13.21
N ALA A 162 1.80 -0.26 12.60
CA ALA A 162 1.86 1.20 12.51
C ALA A 162 1.82 1.90 13.88
N MET A 163 1.11 1.33 14.86
CA MET A 163 1.05 1.83 16.24
C MET A 163 2.32 1.52 17.04
N CYS A 164 3.04 0.45 16.73
CA CYS A 164 4.30 0.11 17.42
C CYS A 164 5.36 1.20 17.25
N ILE A 165 5.40 1.89 16.10
CA ILE A 165 6.42 2.92 15.82
C ILE A 165 6.33 4.08 16.81
N PRO A 166 5.20 4.80 16.98
CA PRO A 166 5.11 5.89 17.95
C PRO A 166 5.27 5.42 19.40
N LEU A 167 4.85 4.17 19.75
CA LEU A 167 5.09 3.62 21.08
C LEU A 167 6.59 3.43 21.35
N LEU A 168 7.32 2.84 20.41
CA LEU A 168 8.77 2.68 20.52
C LEU A 168 9.49 4.03 20.47
N ARG A 169 9.01 4.96 19.63
CA ARG A 169 9.52 6.33 19.57
C ARG A 169 9.41 7.02 20.94
N SER A 170 8.27 6.93 21.63
CA SER A 170 8.10 7.51 22.97
C SER A 170 9.02 6.89 24.01
N LEU A 171 9.36 5.61 23.88
CA LEU A 171 10.25 4.92 24.82
C LEU A 171 11.74 5.21 24.59
N TYR A 172 12.16 5.28 23.32
CA TYR A 172 13.58 5.34 22.97
C TYR A 172 14.06 6.72 22.52
N VAL A 173 13.18 7.57 22.00
CA VAL A 173 13.52 8.90 21.48
C VAL A 173 13.17 9.98 22.50
N ASP A 174 11.93 9.98 23.02
CA ASP A 174 11.44 11.01 23.94
C ASP A 174 12.08 10.87 25.35
N GLY A 175 12.54 9.68 25.73
CA GLY A 175 13.22 9.39 26.99
C GLY A 175 14.66 9.88 27.06
N GLY A 176 15.13 10.70 26.11
CA GLY A 176 16.51 11.24 26.06
C GLY A 176 17.48 10.37 25.26
N GLY A 177 17.01 9.31 24.60
CA GLY A 177 17.79 8.51 23.66
C GLY A 177 17.86 9.18 22.29
N HIS A 178 19.05 9.66 21.90
CA HIS A 178 19.22 10.36 20.60
C HIS A 178 19.30 9.44 19.39
N ASN A 179 19.31 8.12 19.55
CA ASN A 179 19.46 7.18 18.44
C ASN A 179 18.09 6.63 17.97
N TRP A 180 17.30 7.47 17.30
CA TRP A 180 16.02 7.08 16.72
C TRP A 180 16.12 5.95 15.67
N GLN A 181 17.30 5.75 15.06
CA GLN A 181 17.53 4.70 14.08
C GLN A 181 17.37 3.30 14.67
N ILE A 182 17.46 3.14 16.02
CA ILE A 182 17.22 1.86 16.71
C ILE A 182 15.81 1.30 16.40
N LEU A 183 14.85 2.15 16.02
CA LEU A 183 13.51 1.72 15.62
C LEU A 183 13.55 0.74 14.43
N TYR A 184 14.57 0.82 13.56
CA TYR A 184 14.77 -0.14 12.48
C TYR A 184 15.18 -1.54 12.95
N ALA A 185 15.62 -1.70 14.20
CA ALA A 185 15.97 -3.02 14.76
C ALA A 185 14.76 -3.98 14.74
N VAL A 186 13.55 -3.47 14.88
CA VAL A 186 12.32 -4.29 14.77
C VAL A 186 12.18 -4.91 13.37
N GLY A 187 12.46 -4.12 12.33
CA GLY A 187 12.48 -4.62 10.95
C GLY A 187 13.54 -5.70 10.71
N ILE A 188 14.72 -5.54 11.33
CA ILE A 188 15.81 -6.54 11.24
C ILE A 188 15.39 -7.84 11.94
N VAL A 189 15.00 -7.74 13.21
CA VAL A 189 14.63 -8.91 14.02
C VAL A 189 13.44 -9.64 13.43
N GLY A 190 12.37 -8.89 13.11
CA GLY A 190 11.17 -9.43 12.49
C GLY A 190 11.45 -10.05 11.12
N GLY A 191 12.27 -9.37 10.29
CA GLY A 191 12.68 -9.86 8.99
C GLY A 191 13.51 -11.14 9.08
N VAL A 192 14.49 -11.22 9.97
CA VAL A 192 15.30 -12.43 10.17
C VAL A 192 14.43 -13.59 10.67
N ILE A 193 13.57 -13.36 11.68
CA ILE A 193 12.64 -14.37 12.18
C ILE A 193 11.70 -14.83 11.05
N GLY A 194 11.11 -13.89 10.32
CA GLY A 194 10.24 -14.18 9.17
C GLY A 194 10.96 -15.02 8.12
N MET A 195 12.18 -14.65 7.74
CA MET A 195 12.99 -15.39 6.77
C MET A 195 13.26 -16.83 7.22
N VAL A 196 13.69 -17.03 8.47
CA VAL A 196 13.95 -18.37 9.03
C VAL A 196 12.66 -19.19 9.02
N LEU A 197 11.54 -18.62 9.46
CA LEU A 197 10.26 -19.32 9.48
C LEU A 197 9.77 -19.68 8.08
N VAL A 198 9.92 -18.78 7.09
CA VAL A 198 9.59 -19.08 5.68
C VAL A 198 10.48 -20.19 5.13
N MET A 199 11.77 -20.22 5.48
CA MET A 199 12.69 -21.28 5.05
C MET A 199 12.30 -22.64 5.64
N LEU A 200 12.00 -22.68 6.94
CA LEU A 200 11.63 -23.91 7.65
C LEU A 200 10.24 -24.41 7.28
N TYR A 201 9.31 -23.50 6.96
CA TYR A 201 7.94 -23.87 6.63
C TYR A 201 7.86 -24.60 5.30
N ARG A 202 7.35 -25.83 5.33
CA ARG A 202 7.03 -26.60 4.12
C ARG A 202 5.60 -26.22 3.69
N PHE A 203 5.51 -25.28 2.76
CA PHE A 203 4.21 -25.01 2.15
C PHE A 203 3.66 -26.30 1.54
N PRO A 204 2.39 -26.69 1.85
CA PRO A 204 1.80 -27.83 1.21
C PRO A 204 1.83 -27.61 -0.31
N ASN A 205 2.30 -28.63 -1.05
CA ASN A 205 2.31 -28.59 -2.52
C ASN A 205 0.87 -28.46 -3.00
N ILE A 206 0.43 -27.25 -3.29
CA ILE A 206 -0.88 -26.95 -3.86
C ILE A 206 -0.87 -27.18 -5.40
N THR A 207 0.15 -27.83 -5.92
CA THR A 207 0.27 -28.27 -7.32
C THR A 207 -0.81 -29.29 -7.74
N GLY A 208 -1.80 -29.55 -6.88
CA GLY A 208 -2.96 -30.39 -7.17
C GLY A 208 -4.26 -29.65 -7.49
N SER A 209 -4.27 -28.32 -7.41
CA SER A 209 -5.40 -27.57 -7.95
C SER A 209 -5.29 -27.58 -9.47
N LYS A 210 -5.89 -28.60 -10.11
CA LYS A 210 -6.27 -28.53 -11.51
C LYS A 210 -6.77 -27.11 -11.76
N ALA A 211 -6.16 -26.41 -12.69
CA ALA A 211 -6.69 -25.16 -13.23
C ALA A 211 -8.21 -25.35 -13.31
N ALA A 212 -8.97 -24.48 -12.62
CA ALA A 212 -10.42 -24.55 -12.66
C ALA A 212 -10.79 -24.69 -14.13
N PRO A 213 -11.57 -25.72 -14.50
CA PRO A 213 -11.96 -25.88 -15.89
C PRO A 213 -12.60 -24.54 -16.29
N SER A 214 -12.05 -23.92 -17.32
CA SER A 214 -12.66 -22.74 -17.93
C SER A 214 -14.11 -23.11 -18.22
N VAL A 215 -15.05 -22.54 -17.43
CA VAL A 215 -16.47 -22.63 -17.70
C VAL A 215 -16.70 -21.76 -18.95
N GLY A 216 -16.62 -22.40 -20.08
CA GLY A 216 -16.83 -21.76 -21.37
C GLY A 216 -17.02 -22.83 -22.45
N GLY A 217 -18.26 -23.13 -22.82
CA GLY A 217 -18.57 -23.75 -24.10
C GLY A 217 -18.74 -25.25 -24.09
N SER A 218 -20.00 -25.67 -23.91
CA SER A 218 -20.59 -26.89 -24.48
C SER A 218 -20.29 -26.95 -25.98
N ALA A 219 -20.01 -28.18 -26.41
CA ALA A 219 -20.21 -28.78 -27.73
C ALA A 219 -18.94 -29.09 -28.55
N ASN A 220 -18.92 -30.35 -28.84
CA ASN A 220 -18.22 -31.09 -29.92
C ASN A 220 -16.82 -31.61 -29.63
N ARG A 221 -16.89 -32.85 -29.13
CA ARG A 221 -15.84 -33.87 -29.24
C ARG A 221 -15.62 -34.21 -30.70
N SER A 222 -14.44 -33.91 -31.22
CA SER A 222 -13.85 -34.64 -32.34
C SER A 222 -12.39 -34.95 -32.02
N GLU A 223 -12.04 -36.18 -32.24
CA GLU A 223 -10.79 -36.87 -31.90
C GLU A 223 -9.56 -36.28 -32.57
N GLY A 224 -8.45 -36.34 -31.82
CA GLY A 224 -7.11 -36.58 -32.36
C GLY A 224 -6.32 -35.37 -32.82
N LYS A 225 -5.45 -34.90 -31.93
CA LYS A 225 -4.03 -34.64 -32.23
C LYS A 225 -3.29 -34.19 -30.97
N SER A 226 -2.25 -34.94 -30.59
CA SER A 226 -1.25 -34.53 -29.61
C SER A 226 -0.64 -33.22 -30.08
N VAL A 227 -0.88 -32.16 -29.30
CA VAL A 227 -0.21 -30.87 -29.49
C VAL A 227 0.97 -30.84 -28.54
N ASP A 228 2.13 -30.84 -29.13
CA ASP A 228 3.43 -30.57 -28.52
C ASP A 228 3.37 -29.37 -27.56
N SER A 229 4.07 -29.53 -26.45
CA SER A 229 4.37 -28.47 -25.49
C SER A 229 5.19 -27.38 -26.16
N THR A 230 4.51 -26.43 -26.81
CA THR A 230 5.15 -25.27 -27.41
C THR A 230 5.58 -24.32 -26.30
N GLU A 231 6.87 -24.07 -26.22
CA GLU A 231 7.53 -23.08 -25.40
C GLU A 231 6.76 -21.75 -25.41
N CYS A 232 6.41 -21.30 -24.22
CA CYS A 232 5.79 -19.99 -24.01
C CYS A 232 6.88 -18.92 -24.28
N ASN A 233 6.95 -18.42 -25.49
CA ASN A 233 7.83 -17.33 -25.88
C ASN A 233 7.51 -16.09 -25.04
N THR A 234 8.47 -15.61 -24.29
CA THR A 234 8.41 -14.41 -23.45
C THR A 234 8.07 -13.14 -24.24
N ASP A 235 8.38 -13.10 -25.52
CA ASP A 235 8.07 -11.96 -26.41
C ASP A 235 6.56 -11.80 -26.68
N ASP A 236 5.80 -12.88 -26.75
CA ASP A 236 4.34 -12.82 -26.95
C ASP A 236 3.61 -12.20 -25.76
N GLY A 237 4.14 -12.36 -24.53
CA GLY A 237 3.55 -11.82 -23.31
C GLY A 237 3.50 -10.28 -23.27
N HIS A 238 4.57 -9.63 -23.71
CA HIS A 238 4.68 -8.16 -23.75
C HIS A 238 3.79 -7.52 -24.82
N ILE A 239 3.75 -8.12 -26.00
CA ILE A 239 2.91 -7.64 -27.12
C ILE A 239 1.42 -7.75 -26.74
N HIS A 240 1.03 -8.84 -26.04
CA HIS A 240 -0.32 -9.01 -25.53
C HIS A 240 -0.71 -8.01 -24.43
N PHE A 241 0.23 -7.61 -23.57
CA PHE A 241 -0.04 -6.62 -22.51
C PHE A 241 -0.33 -5.24 -23.11
N ILE A 242 0.51 -4.76 -24.03
CA ILE A 242 0.33 -3.45 -24.68
C ILE A 242 -0.97 -3.40 -25.50
N LYS A 243 -1.29 -4.49 -26.21
CA LYS A 243 -2.53 -4.59 -26.97
C LYS A 243 -3.76 -4.54 -26.04
N THR A 244 -3.74 -5.31 -24.97
CA THR A 244 -4.80 -5.30 -23.95
C THR A 244 -4.94 -3.93 -23.28
N PHE A 245 -3.81 -3.25 -23.00
CA PHE A 245 -3.80 -1.89 -22.48
C PHE A 245 -4.55 -0.94 -23.42
N LYS A 246 -4.23 -0.98 -24.72
CA LYS A 246 -4.87 -0.15 -25.72
C LYS A 246 -6.38 -0.43 -25.84
N ASP A 247 -6.77 -1.70 -25.74
CA ASP A 247 -8.18 -2.11 -25.84
C ASP A 247 -8.96 -1.68 -24.59
N ILE A 248 -8.40 -1.81 -23.39
CA ILE A 248 -9.00 -1.34 -22.14
C ILE A 248 -9.14 0.20 -22.14
N CYS A 249 -8.12 0.93 -22.61
CA CYS A 249 -8.18 2.39 -22.72
C CYS A 249 -9.14 2.89 -23.80
N ARG A 250 -9.61 2.03 -24.70
CA ARG A 250 -10.58 2.36 -25.73
C ARG A 250 -12.00 2.54 -25.16
N ASP A 251 -12.33 1.80 -24.10
CA ASP A 251 -13.59 2.02 -23.38
C ASP A 251 -13.52 3.32 -22.57
N HIS A 252 -14.39 4.26 -22.91
CA HIS A 252 -14.47 5.58 -22.26
C HIS A 252 -14.71 5.47 -20.76
N ALA A 253 -15.46 4.44 -20.33
CA ALA A 253 -15.80 4.22 -18.93
C ALA A 253 -14.57 3.84 -18.12
N THR A 254 -13.87 2.82 -18.57
CA THR A 254 -12.67 2.31 -17.91
C THR A 254 -11.52 3.31 -17.97
N ARG A 255 -11.36 4.01 -19.07
CA ARG A 255 -10.38 5.09 -19.21
C ARG A 255 -10.61 6.22 -18.19
N ASN A 256 -11.85 6.66 -17.98
CA ASN A 256 -12.17 7.69 -16.99
C ASN A 256 -11.89 7.21 -15.56
N LEU A 257 -12.12 5.94 -15.25
CA LEU A 257 -11.75 5.35 -13.97
C LEU A 257 -10.23 5.32 -13.77
N LEU A 258 -9.46 4.94 -14.81
CA LEU A 258 -7.99 4.96 -14.78
C LEU A 258 -7.42 6.38 -14.62
N ILE A 259 -8.01 7.37 -15.27
CA ILE A 259 -7.65 8.77 -15.06
C ILE A 259 -8.01 9.20 -13.63
N SER A 260 -9.19 8.83 -13.14
CA SER A 260 -9.61 9.18 -11.78
C SER A 260 -8.67 8.59 -10.73
N ILE A 261 -8.25 7.33 -10.88
CA ILE A 261 -7.34 6.71 -9.92
C ILE A 261 -5.92 7.30 -9.99
N SER A 262 -5.47 7.73 -11.18
CA SER A 262 -4.20 8.44 -11.31
C SER A 262 -4.25 9.82 -10.63
N VAL A 263 -5.34 10.55 -10.79
CA VAL A 263 -5.55 11.85 -10.13
C VAL A 263 -5.69 11.68 -8.61
N VAL A 264 -6.40 10.63 -8.16
CA VAL A 264 -6.45 10.26 -6.75
C VAL A 264 -5.03 9.94 -6.25
N GLY A 265 -4.22 9.19 -7.00
CA GLY A 265 -2.82 8.95 -6.68
C GLY A 265 -2.02 10.24 -6.46
N MET A 266 -2.23 11.28 -7.27
CA MET A 266 -1.56 12.58 -7.03
C MET A 266 -1.91 13.21 -5.67
N ALA A 267 -3.10 12.96 -5.14
CA ALA A 267 -3.50 13.46 -3.83
C ALA A 267 -2.73 12.80 -2.67
N THR A 268 -2.15 11.61 -2.87
CA THR A 268 -1.33 10.92 -1.85
C THR A 268 -0.23 11.85 -1.31
N ALA A 269 0.35 12.69 -2.17
CA ALA A 269 1.33 13.68 -1.77
C ALA A 269 0.81 14.63 -0.67
N GLY A 270 -0.44 15.09 -0.76
CA GLY A 270 -1.07 15.93 0.24
C GLY A 270 -1.66 15.16 1.43
N ILE A 271 -1.91 13.86 1.29
CA ILE A 271 -2.56 13.02 2.30
C ILE A 271 -1.54 12.33 3.18
N THR A 272 -0.52 11.71 2.60
CA THR A 272 0.43 10.85 3.32
C THR A 272 1.70 11.59 3.69
N TYR A 273 2.22 12.42 2.77
CA TYR A 273 3.50 13.08 2.95
C TYR A 273 3.38 14.35 3.78
N TYR A 274 4.44 14.68 4.49
CA TYR A 274 4.59 15.90 5.31
C TYR A 274 3.66 16.00 6.54
N ASN A 275 2.90 15.00 6.90
CA ASN A 275 2.03 15.05 8.08
C ASN A 275 2.84 15.07 9.37
N GLU A 276 3.76 14.15 9.53
CA GLU A 276 4.62 14.05 10.70
C GLU A 276 5.58 15.25 10.78
N PRO A 277 6.29 15.67 9.70
CA PRO A 277 7.10 16.89 9.72
C PRO A 277 6.28 18.16 10.01
N LEU A 278 5.06 18.25 9.47
CA LEU A 278 4.18 19.38 9.74
C LEU A 278 3.85 19.49 11.24
N CYS A 279 3.54 18.37 11.89
CA CYS A 279 3.31 18.33 13.34
C CYS A 279 4.61 18.69 14.10
N ALA A 280 5.73 18.06 13.77
CA ALA A 280 6.99 18.20 14.48
C ALA A 280 7.60 19.61 14.35
N PHE A 281 7.48 20.25 13.19
CA PHE A 281 8.04 21.58 12.94
C PHE A 281 7.06 22.74 13.18
N SER A 282 5.80 22.45 13.55
CA SER A 282 4.81 23.46 13.95
C SER A 282 4.87 23.83 15.44
N GLY A 283 5.93 23.44 16.16
CA GLY A 283 6.08 23.74 17.59
C GLY A 283 5.31 22.80 18.52
N MET A 284 4.77 21.69 18.02
CA MET A 284 4.19 20.65 18.87
C MET A 284 5.32 19.92 19.62
N GLY A 285 5.13 19.70 20.93
CA GLY A 285 6.05 18.87 21.71
C GLY A 285 6.05 17.41 21.20
N GLU A 286 7.18 16.70 21.32
CA GLU A 286 7.35 15.32 20.81
C GLU A 286 6.26 14.35 21.30
N GLY A 287 5.86 14.43 22.60
CA GLY A 287 4.78 13.61 23.14
C GLY A 287 3.42 13.86 22.46
N ASN A 288 3.15 15.10 22.04
CA ASN A 288 1.96 15.43 21.27
C ASN A 288 2.02 14.87 19.84
N VAL A 289 3.18 14.95 19.20
CA VAL A 289 3.41 14.33 17.88
C VAL A 289 3.19 12.81 17.97
N ASN A 290 3.77 12.15 18.96
CA ASN A 290 3.58 10.71 19.18
C ASN A 290 2.13 10.34 19.46
N THR A 291 1.38 11.18 20.16
CA THR A 291 -0.08 10.99 20.37
C THR A 291 -0.84 11.03 19.05
N VAL A 292 -0.54 12.00 18.17
CA VAL A 292 -1.15 12.08 16.83
C VAL A 292 -0.85 10.81 16.03
N LEU A 293 0.42 10.38 16.00
CA LEU A 293 0.88 9.20 15.27
C LEU A 293 0.26 7.89 15.79
N LEU A 294 -0.06 7.83 17.09
CA LEU A 294 -0.68 6.66 17.73
C LEU A 294 -2.18 6.57 17.43
N ILE A 295 -2.89 7.70 17.49
CA ILE A 295 -4.35 7.76 17.28
C ILE A 295 -4.72 7.58 15.81
N GLN A 296 -3.88 8.08 14.89
CA GLN A 296 -4.12 8.06 13.44
C GLN A 296 -4.46 6.65 12.89
N PRO A 297 -3.72 5.58 13.16
CA PRO A 297 -4.04 4.25 12.62
C PRO A 297 -5.36 3.70 13.17
N ILE A 298 -5.68 3.98 14.45
CA ILE A 298 -6.93 3.55 15.09
C ILE A 298 -8.13 4.17 14.38
N ALA A 299 -8.08 5.48 14.17
CA ALA A 299 -9.14 6.20 13.48
C ALA A 299 -9.26 5.76 12.02
N SER A 300 -8.13 5.55 11.33
CA SER A 300 -8.11 5.07 9.94
C SER A 300 -8.75 3.69 9.82
N LEU A 301 -8.45 2.75 10.73
CA LEU A 301 -9.05 1.42 10.75
C LEU A 301 -10.58 1.50 10.93
N ALA A 302 -11.04 2.30 11.88
CA ALA A 302 -12.48 2.47 12.13
C ALA A 302 -13.21 2.99 10.89
N ILE A 303 -12.62 3.96 10.19
CA ILE A 303 -13.17 4.51 8.94
C ILE A 303 -13.16 3.48 7.82
N ASN A 304 -12.09 2.70 7.65
CA ASN A 304 -12.01 1.67 6.62
C ASN A 304 -13.12 0.62 6.81
N VAL A 305 -13.34 0.17 8.04
CA VAL A 305 -14.44 -0.76 8.35
C VAL A 305 -15.81 -0.14 8.05
N LEU A 306 -16.04 1.10 8.49
CA LEU A 306 -17.27 1.82 8.22
C LEU A 306 -17.54 1.98 6.72
N THR A 307 -16.54 2.38 5.95
CA THR A 307 -16.65 2.59 4.51
C THR A 307 -16.90 1.26 3.78
N GLY A 308 -16.27 0.17 4.21
CA GLY A 308 -16.57 -1.18 3.71
C GLY A 308 -18.03 -1.57 3.90
N ILE A 309 -18.58 -1.37 5.10
CA ILE A 309 -20.01 -1.64 5.40
C ILE A 309 -20.93 -0.77 4.54
N LEU A 310 -20.57 0.50 4.32
CA LEU A 310 -21.36 1.40 3.47
C LEU A 310 -21.31 0.99 2.00
N ALA A 311 -20.15 0.52 1.51
CA ALA A 311 -19.97 0.08 0.13
C ALA A 311 -20.80 -1.19 -0.21
N ASP A 312 -21.15 -2.00 0.81
CA ASP A 312 -22.04 -3.15 0.64
C ASP A 312 -23.54 -2.75 0.60
N LYS A 313 -23.89 -1.59 1.16
CA LYS A 313 -25.29 -1.14 1.28
C LYS A 313 -25.68 -0.04 0.30
N MET A 314 -24.72 0.67 -0.26
CA MET A 314 -24.94 1.82 -1.14
C MET A 314 -24.24 1.59 -2.47
N GLU A 315 -24.64 2.33 -3.50
CA GLU A 315 -23.90 2.34 -4.75
C GLU A 315 -22.46 2.83 -4.51
N ARG A 316 -21.47 2.02 -4.89
CA ARG A 316 -20.04 2.25 -4.62
C ARG A 316 -19.56 3.64 -5.05
N ARG A 317 -20.10 4.14 -6.14
CA ARG A 317 -19.78 5.47 -6.67
C ARG A 317 -20.09 6.59 -5.70
N TYR A 318 -21.24 6.53 -5.02
CA TYR A 318 -21.60 7.51 -3.99
C TYR A 318 -20.68 7.38 -2.77
N VAL A 319 -20.32 6.15 -2.39
CA VAL A 319 -19.40 5.91 -1.28
C VAL A 319 -18.01 6.48 -1.60
N VAL A 320 -17.52 6.31 -2.84
CA VAL A 320 -16.26 6.92 -3.31
C VAL A 320 -16.32 8.44 -3.25
N GLN A 321 -17.37 9.06 -3.79
CA GLN A 321 -17.51 10.53 -3.77
C GLN A 321 -17.59 11.08 -2.35
N MET A 322 -18.35 10.42 -1.48
CA MET A 322 -18.45 10.75 -0.06
C MET A 322 -17.11 10.59 0.63
N GLY A 323 -16.38 9.48 0.37
CA GLY A 323 -15.05 9.23 0.90
C GLY A 323 -14.06 10.33 0.51
N ILE A 324 -14.00 10.70 -0.78
CA ILE A 324 -13.15 11.80 -1.26
C ILE A 324 -13.51 13.13 -0.56
N ALA A 325 -14.81 13.45 -0.44
CA ALA A 325 -15.26 14.70 0.19
C ALA A 325 -14.91 14.73 1.69
N LEU A 326 -15.13 13.63 2.41
CA LEU A 326 -14.81 13.53 3.84
C LEU A 326 -13.30 13.51 4.08
N SER A 327 -12.51 12.87 3.20
CA SER A 327 -11.05 12.94 3.23
C SER A 327 -10.56 14.39 3.05
N LEU A 328 -11.14 15.11 2.10
CA LEU A 328 -10.82 16.53 1.85
C LEU A 328 -11.11 17.39 3.08
N ILE A 329 -12.30 17.26 3.65
CA ILE A 329 -12.73 18.06 4.82
C ILE A 329 -11.83 17.76 6.04
N SER A 330 -11.62 16.48 6.35
CA SER A 330 -10.78 16.10 7.50
C SER A 330 -9.31 16.45 7.28
N GLY A 331 -8.79 16.36 6.05
CA GLY A 331 -7.44 16.75 5.71
C GLY A 331 -7.20 18.25 5.78
N MET A 332 -8.15 19.05 5.35
CA MET A 332 -8.12 20.52 5.54
C MET A 332 -8.15 20.88 7.03
N ALA A 333 -9.07 20.29 7.79
CA ALA A 333 -9.20 20.53 9.23
C ALA A 333 -7.91 20.12 9.98
N PHE A 334 -7.33 18.97 9.65
CA PHE A 334 -6.03 18.55 10.19
C PHE A 334 -4.94 19.57 9.86
N THR A 335 -4.74 19.88 8.58
CA THR A 335 -3.62 20.71 8.12
C THR A 335 -3.69 22.14 8.68
N LEU A 336 -4.91 22.70 8.79
CA LEU A 336 -5.13 24.00 9.40
C LEU A 336 -5.07 23.97 10.94
N GLY A 337 -5.45 22.85 11.55
CA GLY A 337 -5.46 22.69 13.01
C GLY A 337 -4.07 22.52 13.63
N VAL A 338 -3.10 21.96 12.87
CA VAL A 338 -1.73 21.76 13.36
C VAL A 338 -1.10 23.11 13.74
N GLY A 339 -0.55 23.22 14.96
CA GLY A 339 0.07 24.44 15.48
C GLY A 339 -0.89 25.55 15.91
N HIS A 340 -2.22 25.31 15.92
CA HIS A 340 -3.24 26.28 16.33
C HIS A 340 -3.99 25.87 17.61
N GLY A 341 -3.35 25.15 18.52
CA GLY A 341 -3.93 24.78 19.81
C GLY A 341 -4.97 23.66 19.78
N VAL A 342 -5.15 23.00 18.63
CA VAL A 342 -6.03 21.82 18.52
C VAL A 342 -5.37 20.66 19.25
N SER A 343 -6.17 19.89 20.03
CA SER A 343 -5.65 18.76 20.79
C SER A 343 -5.04 17.69 19.88
N SER A 344 -3.94 17.07 20.33
CA SER A 344 -3.24 16.01 19.59
C SER A 344 -4.12 14.79 19.29
N VAL A 345 -5.05 14.46 20.20
CA VAL A 345 -6.03 13.40 19.98
C VAL A 345 -6.95 13.73 18.79
N LEU A 346 -7.50 14.97 18.75
CA LEU A 346 -8.37 15.38 17.64
C LEU A 346 -7.60 15.44 16.32
N LEU A 347 -6.35 15.91 16.32
CA LEU A 347 -5.49 15.91 15.15
C LEU A 347 -5.22 14.48 14.66
N GLY A 348 -4.97 13.53 15.57
CA GLY A 348 -4.83 12.11 15.21
C GLY A 348 -6.09 11.52 14.58
N ILE A 349 -7.27 11.87 15.12
CA ILE A 349 -8.57 11.46 14.56
C ILE A 349 -8.75 12.07 13.15
N LEU A 350 -8.50 13.37 12.98
CA LEU A 350 -8.66 14.05 11.69
C LEU A 350 -7.72 13.46 10.62
N TRP A 351 -6.47 13.20 10.97
CA TRP A 351 -5.53 12.53 10.06
C TRP A 351 -5.98 11.09 9.75
N GLY A 352 -6.41 10.33 10.76
CA GLY A 352 -6.93 8.98 10.55
C GLY A 352 -8.18 8.95 9.68
N CYS A 353 -9.12 9.90 9.86
CA CYS A 353 -10.28 10.06 8.99
C CYS A 353 -9.86 10.40 7.55
N MET A 354 -8.95 11.35 7.39
CA MET A 354 -8.41 11.70 6.07
C MET A 354 -7.85 10.46 5.34
N ASN A 355 -6.98 9.70 5.99
CA ASN A 355 -6.37 8.50 5.42
C ASN A 355 -7.40 7.39 5.18
N GLY A 356 -8.26 7.10 6.17
CA GLY A 356 -9.24 6.02 6.07
C GLY A 356 -10.22 6.24 4.93
N PHE A 357 -10.78 7.43 4.80
CA PHE A 357 -11.68 7.76 3.69
C PHE A 357 -10.98 7.76 2.34
N TYR A 358 -9.74 8.24 2.27
CA TYR A 358 -8.97 8.28 1.04
C TYR A 358 -8.63 6.88 0.51
N PHE A 359 -8.00 6.04 1.34
CA PHE A 359 -7.60 4.71 0.92
C PHE A 359 -8.79 3.80 0.64
N SER A 360 -9.89 3.95 1.39
CA SER A 360 -11.14 3.25 1.05
C SER A 360 -11.71 3.68 -0.30
N ALA A 361 -11.65 4.96 -0.63
CA ALA A 361 -12.11 5.46 -1.93
C ALA A 361 -11.21 4.95 -3.08
N GLU A 362 -9.90 4.94 -2.89
CA GLU A 362 -8.92 4.39 -3.83
C GLU A 362 -9.18 2.90 -4.10
N GLU A 363 -9.33 2.09 -3.04
CA GLU A 363 -9.63 0.66 -3.19
C GLU A 363 -10.96 0.41 -3.91
N LEU A 364 -11.99 1.21 -3.64
CA LEU A 364 -13.28 1.09 -4.31
C LEU A 364 -13.19 1.48 -5.80
N ILE A 365 -12.41 2.50 -6.17
CA ILE A 365 -12.17 2.85 -7.57
C ILE A 365 -11.44 1.69 -8.28
N ASN A 366 -10.43 1.11 -7.64
CA ASN A 366 -9.71 -0.06 -8.17
C ASN A 366 -10.66 -1.25 -8.41
N LEU A 367 -11.57 -1.51 -7.46
CA LEU A 367 -12.60 -2.53 -7.62
C LEU A 367 -13.55 -2.21 -8.79
N MET A 368 -13.96 -0.95 -8.95
CA MET A 368 -14.81 -0.52 -10.07
C MET A 368 -14.10 -0.68 -11.42
N VAL A 369 -12.78 -0.45 -11.51
CA VAL A 369 -11.97 -0.74 -12.70
C VAL A 369 -12.01 -2.22 -13.04
N MET A 370 -11.83 -3.09 -12.05
CA MET A 370 -11.87 -4.55 -12.27
C MET A 370 -13.26 -5.05 -12.69
N GLU A 371 -14.32 -4.42 -12.22
CA GLU A 371 -15.70 -4.78 -12.56
C GLU A 371 -16.15 -4.22 -13.93
N SER A 372 -15.48 -3.19 -14.43
CA SER A 372 -15.79 -2.60 -15.74
C SER A 372 -15.29 -3.43 -16.93
N VAL A 373 -14.53 -4.50 -16.68
CA VAL A 373 -13.93 -5.35 -17.70
C VAL A 373 -14.33 -6.82 -17.54
N ASP A 374 -14.19 -7.60 -18.62
CA ASP A 374 -14.47 -9.04 -18.61
C ASP A 374 -13.57 -9.80 -17.62
N ILE A 375 -14.08 -10.90 -17.09
CA ILE A 375 -13.40 -11.75 -16.10
C ILE A 375 -12.01 -12.19 -16.57
N SER A 376 -11.85 -12.47 -17.87
CA SER A 376 -10.60 -12.93 -18.49
C SER A 376 -9.46 -11.90 -18.44
N VAL A 377 -9.78 -10.61 -18.32
CA VAL A 377 -8.81 -9.50 -18.33
C VAL A 377 -8.73 -8.72 -17.01
N ARG A 378 -9.50 -9.12 -15.99
CA ARG A 378 -9.56 -8.44 -14.67
C ARG A 378 -8.20 -8.29 -14.00
N GLY A 379 -7.36 -9.32 -14.06
CA GLY A 379 -6.00 -9.25 -13.48
C GLY A 379 -5.14 -8.17 -14.15
N ARG A 380 -5.25 -8.02 -15.48
CA ARG A 380 -4.54 -6.98 -16.23
C ARG A 380 -5.10 -5.59 -15.92
N ALA A 381 -6.42 -5.46 -15.78
CA ALA A 381 -7.07 -4.21 -15.40
C ALA A 381 -6.67 -3.76 -14.00
N SER A 382 -6.55 -4.69 -13.04
CA SER A 382 -6.04 -4.42 -11.70
C SER A 382 -4.58 -3.92 -11.75
N ALA A 383 -3.72 -4.59 -12.52
CA ALA A 383 -2.32 -4.14 -12.69
C ALA A 383 -2.23 -2.75 -13.31
N MET A 384 -3.10 -2.44 -14.29
CA MET A 384 -3.19 -1.10 -14.91
C MET A 384 -3.68 -0.05 -13.92
N SER A 385 -4.65 -0.38 -13.08
CA SER A 385 -5.16 0.50 -12.04
C SER A 385 -4.06 0.85 -11.03
N THR A 386 -3.34 -0.16 -10.54
CA THR A 386 -2.21 0.03 -9.62
C THR A 386 -1.09 0.86 -10.25
N LEU A 387 -0.76 0.60 -11.53
CA LEU A 387 0.23 1.38 -12.26
C LEU A 387 -0.22 2.84 -12.43
N SER A 388 -1.48 3.07 -12.79
CA SER A 388 -2.03 4.41 -12.95
C SER A 388 -2.03 5.20 -11.64
N TYR A 389 -2.37 4.56 -10.53
CA TYR A 389 -2.26 5.11 -9.18
C TYR A 389 -0.81 5.47 -8.85
N GLY A 390 0.13 4.52 -9.04
CA GLY A 390 1.55 4.72 -8.76
C GLY A 390 2.17 5.86 -9.58
N ILE A 391 1.81 6.02 -10.86
CA ILE A 391 2.24 7.16 -11.68
C ILE A 391 1.72 8.47 -11.08
N GLY A 392 0.43 8.52 -10.70
CA GLY A 392 -0.16 9.68 -10.06
C GLY A 392 0.53 10.04 -8.75
N ASP A 393 0.77 9.06 -7.89
CA ASP A 393 1.47 9.22 -6.61
C ASP A 393 2.87 9.83 -6.81
N GLN A 394 3.67 9.26 -7.73
CA GLN A 394 5.01 9.75 -8.01
C GLN A 394 5.01 11.18 -8.58
N LEU A 395 4.09 11.50 -9.48
CA LEU A 395 3.94 12.85 -10.00
C LEU A 395 3.53 13.82 -8.90
N GLY A 396 2.65 13.41 -7.99
CA GLY A 396 2.25 14.19 -6.83
C GLY A 396 3.42 14.49 -5.89
N ILE A 397 4.20 13.46 -5.51
CA ILE A 397 5.39 13.62 -4.65
C ILE A 397 6.41 14.54 -5.29
N PHE A 398 6.70 14.35 -6.57
CA PHE A 398 7.64 15.21 -7.29
C PHE A 398 7.15 16.66 -7.30
N ALA A 399 5.91 16.89 -7.68
CA ALA A 399 5.36 18.23 -7.79
C ALA A 399 5.29 18.96 -6.43
N ILE A 400 4.85 18.27 -5.35
CA ILE A 400 4.84 18.89 -4.01
C ILE A 400 6.25 19.20 -3.51
N SER A 401 7.26 18.35 -3.82
CA SER A 401 8.65 18.59 -3.43
C SER A 401 9.26 19.84 -4.06
N LEU A 402 8.80 20.24 -5.25
CA LEU A 402 9.22 21.48 -5.92
C LEU A 402 8.57 22.72 -5.28
N VAL A 403 7.34 22.57 -4.79
CA VAL A 403 6.51 23.70 -4.33
C VAL A 403 6.68 23.98 -2.84
N VAL A 404 7.02 22.95 -2.04
CA VAL A 404 7.08 23.07 -0.58
C VAL A 404 8.10 24.09 -0.11
N GLY A 405 9.22 24.25 -0.82
CA GLY A 405 10.24 25.25 -0.50
C GLY A 405 9.78 26.70 -0.70
N ALA A 406 8.84 26.92 -1.61
CA ALA A 406 8.30 28.25 -1.92
C ALA A 406 7.05 28.61 -1.10
N LEU A 407 6.15 27.66 -0.92
CA LEU A 407 4.86 27.87 -0.23
C LEU A 407 4.89 27.50 1.26
N GLY A 408 5.90 26.76 1.72
CA GLY A 408 5.91 26.11 3.02
C GLY A 408 5.07 24.84 3.05
N MET A 409 5.33 23.95 4.02
CA MET A 409 4.72 22.62 4.10
C MET A 409 3.18 22.66 4.18
N ARG A 410 2.63 23.60 4.95
CA ARG A 410 1.17 23.72 5.15
C ARG A 410 0.43 24.03 3.86
N TRP A 411 0.85 25.05 3.13
CA TRP A 411 0.17 25.48 1.91
C TRP A 411 0.42 24.53 0.75
N ALA A 412 1.64 24.00 0.61
CA ALA A 412 1.93 22.98 -0.38
C ALA A 412 1.03 21.76 -0.18
N LYS A 413 0.92 21.29 1.07
CA LYS A 413 0.05 20.17 1.43
C LYS A 413 -1.43 20.46 1.08
N LEU A 414 -1.95 21.64 1.40
CA LEU A 414 -3.34 22.01 1.06
C LEU A 414 -3.58 22.02 -0.45
N VAL A 415 -2.66 22.55 -1.24
CA VAL A 415 -2.77 22.58 -2.70
C VAL A 415 -2.85 21.16 -3.26
N PHE A 416 -1.95 20.26 -2.81
CA PHE A 416 -1.91 18.87 -3.30
C PHE A 416 -2.96 17.93 -2.66
N LEU A 417 -3.61 18.37 -1.60
CA LEU A 417 -4.81 17.72 -1.07
C LEU A 417 -6.05 18.15 -1.87
N VAL A 418 -6.25 19.46 -2.03
CA VAL A 418 -7.50 20.00 -2.57
C VAL A 418 -7.60 19.81 -4.08
N SER A 419 -6.58 20.21 -4.84
CA SER A 419 -6.67 20.24 -6.31
C SER A 419 -6.89 18.85 -6.92
N PRO A 420 -6.15 17.79 -6.58
CA PRO A 420 -6.39 16.49 -7.18
C PRO A 420 -7.73 15.87 -6.74
N LEU A 421 -8.10 15.99 -5.47
CA LEU A 421 -9.36 15.42 -4.97
C LEU A 421 -10.58 16.10 -5.62
N VAL A 422 -10.55 17.42 -5.79
CA VAL A 422 -11.62 18.15 -6.50
C VAL A 422 -11.69 17.72 -7.96
N ILE A 423 -10.54 17.60 -8.65
CA ILE A 423 -10.49 17.11 -10.03
C ILE A 423 -11.05 15.67 -10.11
N ALA A 424 -10.67 14.78 -9.20
CA ALA A 424 -11.18 13.41 -9.16
C ALA A 424 -12.71 13.38 -8.98
N MET A 425 -13.27 14.21 -8.08
CA MET A 425 -14.72 14.35 -7.90
C MET A 425 -15.41 14.81 -9.18
N VAL A 426 -14.85 15.78 -9.90
CA VAL A 426 -15.41 16.28 -11.17
C VAL A 426 -15.38 15.20 -12.24
N VAL A 427 -14.28 14.48 -12.39
CA VAL A 427 -14.14 13.40 -13.37
C VAL A 427 -15.13 12.26 -13.08
N LEU A 428 -15.27 11.86 -11.81
CA LEU A 428 -16.24 10.85 -11.40
C LEU A 428 -17.70 11.28 -11.62
N ARG A 429 -18.00 12.58 -11.48
CA ARG A 429 -19.36 13.13 -11.69
C ARG A 429 -19.77 13.23 -13.15
N ARG A 430 -18.83 13.48 -14.05
CA ARG A 430 -19.11 13.62 -15.50
C ARG A 430 -19.89 12.44 -16.09
N LYS A 431 -19.65 11.23 -15.64
CA LYS A 431 -20.32 10.02 -16.10
C LYS A 431 -21.83 9.97 -15.78
N GLU A 432 -22.28 10.61 -14.72
CA GLU A 432 -23.70 10.67 -14.38
C GLU A 432 -24.49 11.52 -15.36
N ILE A 433 -23.86 12.56 -15.89
CA ILE A 433 -24.47 13.46 -16.87
C ILE A 433 -24.60 12.77 -18.23
N GLU A 434 -23.59 11.99 -18.66
CA GLU A 434 -23.65 11.22 -19.90
C GLU A 434 -24.70 10.10 -19.85
N LYS A 435 -24.77 9.33 -18.74
CA LYS A 435 -25.75 8.25 -18.58
C LYS A 435 -27.21 8.77 -18.51
N ARG A 436 -27.43 9.96 -17.94
CA ARG A 436 -28.73 10.63 -17.93
C ARG A 436 -29.13 11.18 -19.32
N ARG A 437 -28.16 11.53 -20.18
CA ARG A 437 -28.41 11.94 -21.57
C ARG A 437 -28.72 10.77 -22.50
N GLU A 438 -28.17 9.57 -22.21
CA GLU A 438 -28.47 8.35 -22.97
C GLU A 438 -29.83 7.73 -22.60
N HIS A 439 -30.40 8.09 -21.45
CA HIS A 439 -31.72 7.63 -20.98
C HIS A 439 -32.82 8.69 -21.05
N ALA A 440 -32.50 9.91 -21.47
CA ALA A 440 -33.43 11.01 -21.78
C ALA A 440 -33.59 11.17 -23.31
#